data_9d7cbf44f0e935a3290b118844fee38f
#
_entry.id   9d7cbf44f0e935a3290b118844fee38f
#
_cell.length_a   1.000
_cell.length_b   1.000
_cell.length_c   1.000
_cell.angle_alpha   90.00
_cell.angle_beta   90.00
_cell.angle_gamma   90.00
#
_symmetry.space_group_name_H-M   'P 1'
#
loop_
_entity.id
_entity.type
_entity.pdbx_description
1 polymer ?
#
loop_
_entity_poly.entity_id
_entity_poly.type
_entity_poly.pdbx_seq_one_letter_code
_entity_poly.pdbx_strand_id
1 'polypeptide(L)'
;MVATANARIRVAVLGGGVAGISAAHELAERGFSVDVYERQPRYVGGKARSVEVPRTGTDGRPDLPGEHGFRFFPGFYKHITDTMKRIPYGHNPQGVFDNLVASQRALLARFGKPPLPTLVNFPKSLADLKTILHDLKGGDTGLTHGDIELFAGSLWRILTSSYERRQQVYERLNWWQFMQTDEQRRRDGVAPDAPFPYEIYCVGGLTHSLVAAQPKLMSVKTGGDILVQLLLLMADPIAHTDRVLNGPTNEVWLNPWLTHLTTTLGVRYHHHRFVTRFACDPDTRRITAAYVRPELADAEERIEADYYVAAMPVERMAQLINPDMRKVDATLGFIQTLAAPATQALNWMNGIQYYLNVDVPLAPGHVICVDSPWALTGISQAQFWPRHPLADYGDGQVKGLISVDVSNWFEKGLNGKTAADCPLPEVIAEVWAQLKQSLVQANGESLLTDAMLVGHYIDSDIQPETHRPTPPPIHSPFEADHNTEPLLVNTANSWSLRPESFCGIENLFLASDYVRTNTDLATMEGANEAARRAVNGIIVASGSGAPLCKIWKLHEPNVLAVLRWRDRRRFAKGLPWTDVLDHPFTRLLHQASYWWLRRRPRP
;
A
#
# COMPACT_ATOMS: atom_id res chain seq x y z
N MET A 1 46.48 3.51 -27.83
CA MET A 1 45.71 2.48 -27.08
C MET A 1 44.23 2.93 -27.17
N VAL A 2 43.45 2.24 -27.98
CA VAL A 2 42.01 2.46 -28.07
C VAL A 2 41.45 1.91 -26.74
N ALA A 3 40.86 2.80 -25.93
CA ALA A 3 40.14 2.38 -24.72
C ALA A 3 39.05 1.42 -25.17
N THR A 4 39.17 0.16 -24.82
CA THR A 4 38.09 -0.83 -24.91
C THR A 4 36.91 -0.24 -24.15
N ALA A 5 35.83 0.07 -24.87
CA ALA A 5 34.57 0.47 -24.26
C ALA A 5 34.22 -0.59 -23.19
N ASN A 6 34.32 -0.23 -21.92
CA ASN A 6 33.89 -1.12 -20.85
C ASN A 6 32.45 -1.54 -21.15
N ALA A 7 32.24 -2.83 -21.40
CA ALA A 7 30.90 -3.37 -21.64
C ALA A 7 30.05 -3.00 -20.44
N ARG A 8 28.92 -2.31 -20.68
CA ARG A 8 28.00 -1.92 -19.60
C ARG A 8 27.50 -3.18 -18.89
N ILE A 9 27.51 -3.17 -17.57
CA ILE A 9 26.96 -4.24 -16.74
C ILE A 9 25.48 -4.42 -17.07
N ARG A 10 25.08 -5.64 -17.43
CA ARG A 10 23.72 -5.99 -17.85
C ARG A 10 22.88 -6.45 -16.67
N VAL A 11 21.70 -5.87 -16.50
CA VAL A 11 20.75 -6.24 -15.45
C VAL A 11 19.43 -6.64 -16.07
N ALA A 12 18.97 -7.85 -15.76
CA ALA A 12 17.62 -8.31 -16.10
C ALA A 12 16.67 -8.04 -14.92
N VAL A 13 15.67 -7.20 -15.13
CA VAL A 13 14.61 -6.91 -14.17
C VAL A 13 13.38 -7.75 -14.53
N LEU A 14 12.96 -8.60 -13.61
CA LEU A 14 11.92 -9.59 -13.81
C LEU A 14 10.64 -9.15 -13.08
N GLY A 15 9.72 -8.57 -13.85
CA GLY A 15 8.49 -7.91 -13.42
C GLY A 15 8.53 -6.39 -13.68
N GLY A 16 7.50 -5.87 -14.36
CA GLY A 16 7.34 -4.46 -14.76
C GLY A 16 6.37 -3.68 -13.88
N GLY A 17 6.09 -4.14 -12.67
CA GLY A 17 5.37 -3.40 -11.64
C GLY A 17 6.19 -2.21 -11.11
N VAL A 18 5.62 -1.44 -10.16
CA VAL A 18 6.29 -0.25 -9.59
C VAL A 18 7.69 -0.57 -9.08
N ALA A 19 7.92 -1.72 -8.44
CA ALA A 19 9.25 -2.13 -7.99
C ALA A 19 10.22 -2.30 -9.16
N GLY A 20 9.80 -3.00 -10.23
CA GLY A 20 10.66 -3.27 -11.38
C GLY A 20 11.03 -2.01 -12.17
N ILE A 21 10.05 -1.16 -12.48
CA ILE A 21 10.33 0.09 -13.19
C ILE A 21 11.11 1.09 -12.32
N SER A 22 10.97 1.03 -10.98
CA SER A 22 11.82 1.78 -10.05
C SER A 22 13.27 1.30 -10.09
N ALA A 23 13.49 -0.02 -10.06
CA ALA A 23 14.84 -0.58 -10.18
C ALA A 23 15.46 -0.24 -11.53
N ALA A 24 14.70 -0.36 -12.62
CA ALA A 24 15.15 -0.02 -13.97
C ALA A 24 15.56 1.46 -14.07
N HIS A 25 14.76 2.37 -13.50
CA HIS A 25 15.04 3.80 -13.46
C HIS A 25 16.36 4.08 -12.74
N GLU A 26 16.48 3.62 -11.51
CA GLU A 26 17.67 3.85 -10.68
C GLU A 26 18.95 3.24 -11.29
N LEU A 27 18.86 2.05 -11.89
CA LEU A 27 19.97 1.40 -12.57
C LEU A 27 20.39 2.14 -13.85
N ALA A 28 19.43 2.51 -14.70
CA ALA A 28 19.71 3.17 -15.98
C ALA A 28 20.34 4.55 -15.80
N GLU A 29 19.85 5.36 -14.83
CA GLU A 29 20.49 6.63 -14.46
C GLU A 29 21.94 6.48 -13.98
N ARG A 30 22.31 5.28 -13.51
CA ARG A 30 23.67 4.94 -13.03
C ARG A 30 24.52 4.22 -14.08
N GLY A 31 24.05 4.17 -15.32
CA GLY A 31 24.83 3.69 -16.46
C GLY A 31 24.79 2.18 -16.68
N PHE A 32 23.93 1.43 -15.97
CA PHE A 32 23.72 0.01 -16.24
C PHE A 32 22.91 -0.19 -17.55
N SER A 33 23.09 -1.33 -18.20
CA SER A 33 22.24 -1.76 -19.32
C SER A 33 21.09 -2.59 -18.78
N VAL A 34 19.84 -2.16 -18.97
CA VAL A 34 18.69 -2.73 -18.30
C VAL A 34 17.67 -3.28 -19.29
N ASP A 35 17.27 -4.52 -19.07
CA ASP A 35 16.13 -5.17 -19.71
C ASP A 35 15.06 -5.47 -18.67
N VAL A 36 13.82 -5.07 -18.93
CA VAL A 36 12.66 -5.37 -18.08
C VAL A 36 11.77 -6.38 -18.79
N TYR A 37 11.38 -7.45 -18.09
CA TYR A 37 10.49 -8.49 -18.60
C TYR A 37 9.18 -8.50 -17.83
N GLU A 38 8.07 -8.18 -18.52
CA GLU A 38 6.74 -8.03 -17.91
C GLU A 38 5.71 -8.97 -18.54
N ARG A 39 4.91 -9.64 -17.70
CA ARG A 39 3.87 -10.58 -18.18
C ARG A 39 2.73 -9.87 -18.89
N GLN A 40 2.35 -8.67 -18.44
CA GLN A 40 1.24 -7.92 -19.02
C GLN A 40 1.53 -7.58 -20.49
N PRO A 41 0.57 -7.84 -21.40
CA PRO A 41 0.80 -7.62 -22.82
C PRO A 41 0.78 -6.14 -23.22
N ARG A 42 0.12 -5.29 -22.43
CA ARG A 42 -0.15 -3.89 -22.82
C ARG A 42 0.21 -2.89 -21.74
N TYR A 43 -0.10 -3.17 -20.47
CA TYR A 43 -0.01 -2.18 -19.39
C TYR A 43 1.26 -2.34 -18.57
N VAL A 44 1.83 -1.20 -18.14
CA VAL A 44 2.94 -1.10 -17.19
C VAL A 44 2.40 -0.78 -15.78
N GLY A 45 3.17 -1.11 -14.76
CA GLY A 45 2.90 -0.69 -13.38
C GLY A 45 2.31 -1.76 -12.44
N GLY A 46 2.07 -2.98 -12.95
CA GLY A 46 1.55 -4.08 -12.12
C GLY A 46 0.21 -3.72 -11.48
N LYS A 47 0.06 -3.96 -10.18
CA LYS A 47 -1.16 -3.64 -9.40
C LYS A 47 -1.47 -2.12 -9.32
N ALA A 48 -0.53 -1.25 -9.68
CA ALA A 48 -0.75 0.20 -9.68
C ALA A 48 -1.37 0.73 -10.99
N ARG A 49 -1.54 -0.10 -12.02
CA ARG A 49 -2.03 0.31 -13.34
C ARG A 49 -3.46 0.82 -13.33
N SER A 50 -3.79 1.69 -14.29
CA SER A 50 -5.15 1.82 -14.83
C SER A 50 -5.25 1.06 -16.14
N VAL A 51 -6.47 0.71 -16.52
CA VAL A 51 -6.79 0.02 -17.77
C VAL A 51 -7.88 0.77 -18.50
N GLU A 52 -8.03 0.53 -19.78
CA GLU A 52 -9.18 0.98 -20.54
C GLU A 52 -10.33 -0.02 -20.36
N VAL A 53 -11.53 0.46 -20.04
CA VAL A 53 -12.73 -0.38 -19.92
C VAL A 53 -13.25 -0.69 -21.34
N PRO A 54 -13.10 -1.92 -21.83
CA PRO A 54 -13.26 -2.20 -23.26
C PRO A 54 -14.65 -1.86 -23.78
N ARG A 55 -14.69 -1.26 -24.97
CA ARG A 55 -15.93 -0.97 -25.73
C ARG A 55 -16.84 0.08 -25.08
N THR A 56 -16.30 0.93 -24.25
CA THR A 56 -17.05 2.08 -23.70
C THR A 56 -16.88 3.35 -24.54
N GLY A 57 -15.78 3.46 -25.31
CA GLY A 57 -15.50 4.61 -26.18
C GLY A 57 -16.39 4.64 -27.41
N THR A 58 -16.96 5.81 -27.73
CA THR A 58 -17.76 6.09 -28.95
C THR A 58 -17.32 7.41 -29.57
N ASP A 59 -17.64 7.63 -30.82
CA ASP A 59 -17.37 8.89 -31.54
C ASP A 59 -15.90 9.32 -31.49
N GLY A 60 -14.97 8.35 -31.50
CA GLY A 60 -13.51 8.61 -31.45
C GLY A 60 -12.96 8.94 -30.05
N ARG A 61 -13.78 8.89 -29.00
CA ARG A 61 -13.31 9.04 -27.63
C ARG A 61 -12.62 7.75 -27.15
N PRO A 62 -11.59 7.87 -26.27
CA PRO A 62 -10.99 6.71 -25.62
C PRO A 62 -12.02 6.00 -24.71
N ASP A 63 -11.75 4.74 -24.41
CA ASP A 63 -12.52 3.99 -23.43
C ASP A 63 -12.42 4.63 -22.03
N LEU A 64 -13.43 4.42 -21.19
CA LEU A 64 -13.43 4.88 -19.80
C LEU A 64 -12.23 4.29 -19.04
N PRO A 65 -11.58 5.08 -18.16
CA PRO A 65 -10.48 4.57 -17.34
C PRO A 65 -11.01 3.67 -16.23
N GLY A 66 -10.47 2.44 -16.14
CA GLY A 66 -10.68 1.48 -15.05
C GLY A 66 -9.43 1.41 -14.16
N GLU A 67 -9.60 1.38 -12.86
CA GLU A 67 -8.51 1.36 -11.88
C GLU A 67 -8.55 0.11 -11.01
N HIS A 68 -7.38 -0.40 -10.65
CA HIS A 68 -7.22 -1.44 -9.63
C HIS A 68 -7.29 -0.82 -8.20
N GLY A 69 -8.32 -0.03 -7.91
CA GLY A 69 -8.40 0.86 -6.75
C GLY A 69 -7.78 2.24 -7.03
N PHE A 70 -8.12 3.26 -6.25
CA PHE A 70 -7.59 4.61 -6.41
C PHE A 70 -6.14 4.75 -5.91
N ARG A 71 -5.40 5.73 -6.44
CA ARG A 71 -4.00 5.97 -6.08
C ARG A 71 -3.87 7.06 -5.04
N PHE A 72 -3.45 6.66 -3.85
CA PHE A 72 -3.21 7.54 -2.71
C PHE A 72 -1.71 7.64 -2.39
N PHE A 73 -1.23 8.87 -2.23
CA PHE A 73 0.16 9.20 -1.93
C PHE A 73 0.22 9.96 -0.60
N PRO A 74 0.23 9.26 0.53
CA PRO A 74 0.41 9.89 1.85
C PRO A 74 1.64 10.78 1.90
N GLY A 75 1.58 11.84 2.67
CA GLY A 75 2.68 12.80 2.78
C GLY A 75 4.01 12.22 3.28
N PHE A 76 3.98 11.04 3.92
CA PHE A 76 5.19 10.32 4.32
C PHE A 76 5.86 9.53 3.18
N TYR A 77 5.25 9.42 1.98
CA TYR A 77 5.87 8.81 0.81
C TYR A 77 6.99 9.69 0.29
N LYS A 78 8.23 9.23 0.41
CA LYS A 78 9.45 9.96 0.01
C LYS A 78 10.15 9.34 -1.19
N HIS A 79 10.19 8.01 -1.28
CA HIS A 79 10.91 7.29 -2.32
C HIS A 79 10.21 7.43 -3.67
N ILE A 80 8.92 7.09 -3.73
CA ILE A 80 8.17 7.16 -4.99
C ILE A 80 8.02 8.60 -5.48
N THR A 81 7.78 9.56 -4.57
CA THR A 81 7.64 10.97 -4.93
C THR A 81 8.96 11.59 -5.42
N ASP A 82 10.10 11.14 -4.88
CA ASP A 82 11.41 11.51 -5.41
C ASP A 82 11.63 10.98 -6.83
N THR A 83 11.23 9.74 -7.11
CA THR A 83 11.28 9.19 -8.47
C THR A 83 10.36 9.96 -9.42
N MET A 84 9.12 10.28 -9.01
CA MET A 84 8.16 11.02 -9.83
C MET A 84 8.67 12.39 -10.26
N LYS A 85 9.49 13.06 -9.44
CA LYS A 85 10.12 14.35 -9.77
C LYS A 85 11.13 14.27 -10.91
N ARG A 86 11.65 13.09 -11.19
CA ARG A 86 12.67 12.84 -12.23
C ARG A 86 12.07 12.35 -13.55
N ILE A 87 10.76 12.13 -13.60
CA ILE A 87 10.04 11.68 -14.79
C ILE A 87 9.46 12.91 -15.50
N PRO A 88 9.93 13.29 -16.69
CA PRO A 88 9.42 14.45 -17.41
C PRO A 88 7.92 14.31 -17.74
N TYR A 89 7.17 15.41 -17.63
CA TYR A 89 5.77 15.45 -18.02
C TYR A 89 5.39 16.86 -18.53
N GLY A 90 5.21 17.01 -19.84
CA GLY A 90 4.84 18.28 -20.45
C GLY A 90 5.74 19.44 -20.00
N HIS A 91 5.14 20.50 -19.48
CA HIS A 91 5.84 21.67 -18.94
C HIS A 91 5.93 21.68 -17.40
N ASN A 92 5.62 20.59 -16.74
CA ASN A 92 5.66 20.48 -15.28
C ASN A 92 7.10 20.61 -14.76
N PRO A 93 7.42 21.59 -13.90
CA PRO A 93 8.78 21.82 -13.39
C PRO A 93 9.34 20.64 -12.57
N GLN A 94 8.48 19.89 -11.89
CA GLN A 94 8.84 18.69 -11.14
C GLN A 94 8.29 17.42 -11.81
N GLY A 95 8.16 17.44 -13.14
CA GLY A 95 7.71 16.29 -13.92
C GLY A 95 6.37 15.73 -13.47
N VAL A 96 6.26 14.40 -13.44
CA VAL A 96 5.04 13.68 -13.02
C VAL A 96 4.60 14.02 -11.60
N PHE A 97 5.51 14.43 -10.70
CA PHE A 97 5.15 14.82 -9.34
C PHE A 97 4.13 15.96 -9.30
N ASP A 98 4.15 16.87 -10.26
CA ASP A 98 3.18 17.98 -10.33
C ASP A 98 1.77 17.52 -10.76
N ASN A 99 1.61 16.27 -11.15
CA ASN A 99 0.29 15.65 -11.34
C ASN A 99 -0.34 15.16 -10.03
N LEU A 100 0.37 15.29 -8.91
CA LEU A 100 -0.17 14.99 -7.59
C LEU A 100 -0.85 16.23 -7.00
N VAL A 101 -2.15 16.14 -6.79
CA VAL A 101 -2.97 17.20 -6.18
C VAL A 101 -3.29 16.89 -4.73
N ALA A 102 -3.39 17.94 -3.91
CA ALA A 102 -3.61 17.78 -2.47
C ALA A 102 -4.99 17.19 -2.16
N SER A 103 -5.00 16.17 -1.31
CA SER A 103 -6.17 15.67 -0.61
C SER A 103 -6.28 16.41 0.73
N GLN A 104 -7.27 17.30 0.85
CA GLN A 104 -7.31 18.25 1.97
C GLN A 104 -7.93 17.69 3.24
N ARG A 105 -8.90 16.78 3.12
CA ARG A 105 -9.67 16.22 4.24
C ARG A 105 -10.10 14.79 3.95
N ALA A 106 -10.21 13.98 5.00
CA ALA A 106 -10.92 12.70 4.94
C ALA A 106 -12.34 12.86 5.53
N LEU A 107 -13.31 12.19 4.95
CA LEU A 107 -14.67 12.08 5.48
C LEU A 107 -14.77 10.73 6.20
N LEU A 108 -15.14 10.73 7.47
CA LEU A 108 -15.44 9.51 8.23
C LEU A 108 -16.95 9.24 8.13
N ALA A 109 -17.34 8.48 7.12
CA ALA A 109 -18.72 8.14 6.84
C ALA A 109 -19.23 7.02 7.76
N ARG A 110 -20.54 7.04 8.08
CA ARG A 110 -21.18 6.09 8.98
C ARG A 110 -22.52 5.63 8.44
N PHE A 111 -22.89 4.39 8.67
CA PHE A 111 -24.20 3.86 8.26
C PHE A 111 -25.35 4.61 8.91
N GLY A 112 -26.24 5.17 8.05
CA GLY A 112 -27.46 5.85 8.45
C GLY A 112 -27.25 7.09 9.34
N LYS A 113 -26.04 7.61 9.42
CA LYS A 113 -25.68 8.76 10.29
C LYS A 113 -24.84 9.79 9.54
N PRO A 114 -24.91 11.07 9.92
CA PRO A 114 -24.00 12.08 9.41
C PRO A 114 -22.53 11.72 9.66
N PRO A 115 -21.60 12.17 8.81
CA PRO A 115 -20.18 11.88 8.96
C PRO A 115 -19.58 12.47 10.23
N LEU A 116 -18.52 11.84 10.74
CA LEU A 116 -17.74 12.35 11.86
C LEU A 116 -16.80 13.48 11.43
N PRO A 117 -16.56 14.48 12.29
CA PRO A 117 -15.55 15.53 12.03
C PRO A 117 -14.13 14.95 12.01
N THR A 118 -13.29 15.45 11.12
CA THR A 118 -11.86 15.07 11.03
C THR A 118 -10.99 15.78 12.05
N LEU A 119 -9.92 15.10 12.51
CA LEU A 119 -8.93 15.62 13.46
C LEU A 119 -8.06 16.73 12.84
N VAL A 120 -7.77 17.78 13.61
CA VAL A 120 -7.08 18.99 13.11
C VAL A 120 -5.73 19.28 13.77
N ASN A 121 -5.37 18.67 14.92
CA ASN A 121 -4.16 19.01 15.68
C ASN A 121 -3.32 17.81 16.13
N PHE A 122 -1.98 17.93 16.06
CA PHE A 122 -1.06 16.90 16.53
C PHE A 122 -0.99 16.82 18.07
N PRO A 123 -1.18 15.62 18.68
CA PRO A 123 -1.06 15.44 20.12
C PRO A 123 0.40 15.50 20.57
N LYS A 124 0.67 16.29 21.61
CA LYS A 124 1.99 16.50 22.22
C LYS A 124 2.16 15.76 23.53
N SER A 125 1.05 15.30 24.08
CA SER A 125 0.95 14.54 25.31
C SER A 125 -0.19 13.54 25.23
N LEU A 126 -0.24 12.59 26.16
CA LEU A 126 -1.38 11.68 26.29
C LEU A 126 -2.69 12.46 26.57
N ALA A 127 -2.61 13.56 27.31
CA ALA A 127 -3.76 14.41 27.56
C ALA A 127 -4.30 15.06 26.27
N ASP A 128 -3.42 15.57 25.40
CA ASP A 128 -3.81 16.14 24.11
C ASP A 128 -4.47 15.07 23.23
N LEU A 129 -3.90 13.86 23.18
CA LEU A 129 -4.45 12.75 22.42
C LEU A 129 -5.85 12.38 22.93
N LYS A 130 -6.06 12.33 24.25
CA LYS A 130 -7.37 12.11 24.87
C LYS A 130 -8.36 13.22 24.50
N THR A 131 -7.96 14.49 24.53
CA THR A 131 -8.81 15.62 24.14
C THR A 131 -9.27 15.51 22.70
N ILE A 132 -8.37 15.22 21.77
CA ILE A 132 -8.69 15.01 20.36
C ILE A 132 -9.72 13.89 20.18
N LEU A 133 -9.54 12.77 20.88
CA LEU A 133 -10.47 11.65 20.84
C LEU A 133 -11.80 11.96 21.54
N HIS A 134 -11.79 12.82 22.55
CA HIS A 134 -13.02 13.34 23.16
C HIS A 134 -13.84 14.23 22.21
N ASP A 135 -13.17 15.01 21.37
CA ASP A 135 -13.83 15.83 20.36
C ASP A 135 -14.52 14.93 19.31
N LEU A 136 -13.92 13.78 18.97
CA LEU A 136 -14.59 12.75 18.16
C LEU A 136 -15.83 12.15 18.83
N LYS A 137 -15.85 12.08 20.18
CA LYS A 137 -17.01 11.59 20.94
C LYS A 137 -18.26 12.49 20.80
N GLY A 138 -18.08 13.79 20.51
CA GLY A 138 -19.20 14.73 20.30
C GLY A 138 -20.15 14.36 19.16
N GLY A 139 -19.84 13.28 18.41
CA GLY A 139 -20.57 12.82 17.24
C GLY A 139 -21.45 11.58 17.46
N ASP A 140 -22.07 11.33 18.58
CA ASP A 140 -22.99 10.18 18.81
C ASP A 140 -22.39 8.82 18.35
N THR A 141 -21.15 8.55 18.79
CA THR A 141 -20.46 7.30 18.45
C THR A 141 -20.80 6.15 19.40
N GLY A 142 -21.31 6.45 20.59
CA GLY A 142 -21.50 5.48 21.67
C GLY A 142 -20.21 5.09 22.41
N LEU A 143 -19.07 5.75 22.09
CA LEU A 143 -17.81 5.51 22.79
C LEU A 143 -17.87 5.96 24.24
N THR A 144 -17.39 5.13 25.15
CA THR A 144 -17.26 5.44 26.57
C THR A 144 -15.98 6.25 26.84
N HIS A 145 -15.86 6.84 28.01
CA HIS A 145 -14.62 7.47 28.46
C HIS A 145 -13.48 6.43 28.56
N GLY A 146 -13.80 5.22 29.02
CA GLY A 146 -12.85 4.11 29.12
C GLY A 146 -12.28 3.69 27.75
N ASP A 147 -13.11 3.67 26.70
CA ASP A 147 -12.69 3.36 25.32
C ASP A 147 -11.65 4.36 24.82
N ILE A 148 -11.94 5.64 25.04
CA ILE A 148 -11.05 6.73 24.62
C ILE A 148 -9.71 6.68 25.38
N GLU A 149 -9.76 6.41 26.68
CA GLU A 149 -8.54 6.27 27.48
C GLU A 149 -7.68 5.10 27.04
N LEU A 150 -8.30 3.95 26.79
CA LEU A 150 -7.60 2.75 26.34
C LEU A 150 -6.97 2.95 24.96
N PHE A 151 -7.72 3.50 24.02
CA PHE A 151 -7.23 3.79 22.68
C PHE A 151 -6.09 4.82 22.68
N ALA A 152 -6.28 5.94 23.36
CA ALA A 152 -5.26 6.97 23.52
C ALA A 152 -3.98 6.42 24.18
N GLY A 153 -4.13 5.63 25.24
CA GLY A 153 -3.03 4.98 25.92
C GLY A 153 -2.26 4.01 25.03
N SER A 154 -2.96 3.24 24.19
CA SER A 154 -2.37 2.32 23.23
C SER A 154 -1.58 3.03 22.14
N LEU A 155 -2.13 4.09 21.55
CA LEU A 155 -1.41 4.93 20.58
C LEU A 155 -0.18 5.62 21.22
N TRP A 156 -0.34 6.15 22.42
CA TRP A 156 0.76 6.75 23.18
C TRP A 156 1.88 5.77 23.44
N ARG A 157 1.53 4.52 23.77
CA ARG A 157 2.50 3.43 23.95
C ARG A 157 3.29 3.16 22.68
N ILE A 158 2.68 3.16 21.50
CA ILE A 158 3.39 3.01 20.23
C ILE A 158 4.32 4.19 19.99
N LEU A 159 3.82 5.43 20.12
CA LEU A 159 4.55 6.67 19.86
C LEU A 159 5.81 6.82 20.72
N THR A 160 5.78 6.29 21.94
CA THR A 160 6.86 6.43 22.94
C THR A 160 7.71 5.17 23.09
N SER A 161 7.36 4.08 22.43
CA SER A 161 8.16 2.84 22.41
C SER A 161 9.36 2.98 21.48
N SER A 162 10.47 2.33 21.87
CA SER A 162 11.67 2.26 21.05
C SER A 162 11.48 1.38 19.81
N TYR A 163 12.28 1.63 18.79
CA TYR A 163 12.30 0.81 17.57
C TYR A 163 12.53 -0.67 17.89
N GLU A 164 13.48 -0.98 18.76
CA GLU A 164 13.83 -2.35 19.15
C GLU A 164 12.65 -3.07 19.81
N ARG A 165 11.88 -2.40 20.68
CA ARG A 165 10.68 -2.98 21.28
C ARG A 165 9.61 -3.24 20.23
N ARG A 166 9.39 -2.30 19.32
CA ARG A 166 8.42 -2.48 18.23
C ARG A 166 8.78 -3.68 17.36
N GLN A 167 10.05 -3.82 17.00
CA GLN A 167 10.54 -4.93 16.18
C GLN A 167 10.49 -6.31 16.87
N GLN A 168 10.75 -6.40 18.17
CA GLN A 168 10.92 -7.69 18.84
C GLN A 168 9.69 -8.11 19.66
N VAL A 169 8.86 -7.15 20.08
CA VAL A 169 7.66 -7.42 20.89
C VAL A 169 6.39 -7.15 20.10
N TYR A 170 6.25 -5.94 19.54
CA TYR A 170 4.98 -5.56 18.90
C TYR A 170 4.77 -6.24 17.56
N GLU A 171 5.81 -6.65 16.88
CA GLU A 171 5.75 -7.49 15.68
C GLU A 171 5.07 -8.86 15.96
N ARG A 172 5.16 -9.37 17.17
CA ARG A 172 4.59 -10.66 17.58
C ARG A 172 3.15 -10.58 18.10
N LEU A 173 2.63 -9.36 18.25
CA LEU A 173 1.27 -9.11 18.72
C LEU A 173 0.40 -8.68 17.55
N ASN A 174 -0.83 -9.16 17.50
CA ASN A 174 -1.81 -8.60 16.60
C ASN A 174 -2.47 -7.34 17.21
N TRP A 175 -3.06 -6.53 16.35
CA TRP A 175 -3.68 -5.26 16.72
C TRP A 175 -4.82 -5.43 17.73
N TRP A 176 -5.65 -6.48 17.55
CA TRP A 176 -6.77 -6.78 18.42
C TRP A 176 -6.35 -7.03 19.88
N GLN A 177 -5.31 -7.84 20.06
CA GLN A 177 -4.73 -8.14 21.39
C GLN A 177 -4.08 -6.90 22.00
N PHE A 178 -3.36 -6.12 21.22
CA PHE A 178 -2.70 -4.92 21.71
C PHE A 178 -3.70 -3.86 22.17
N MET A 179 -4.82 -3.73 21.46
CA MET A 179 -5.93 -2.83 21.80
C MET A 179 -6.81 -3.38 22.93
N GLN A 180 -6.53 -4.58 23.46
CA GLN A 180 -7.29 -5.22 24.55
C GLN A 180 -8.80 -5.29 24.25
N THR A 181 -9.16 -5.59 23.00
CA THR A 181 -10.55 -5.46 22.53
C THR A 181 -11.51 -6.39 23.29
N ASP A 182 -11.12 -7.65 23.54
CA ASP A 182 -11.95 -8.60 24.27
C ASP A 182 -12.11 -8.23 25.76
N GLU A 183 -11.06 -7.68 26.37
CA GLU A 183 -11.08 -7.19 27.74
C GLU A 183 -11.99 -5.97 27.89
N GLN A 184 -11.93 -5.05 26.93
CA GLN A 184 -12.76 -3.85 26.95
C GLN A 184 -14.22 -4.21 26.70
N ARG A 185 -14.52 -5.11 25.75
CA ARG A 185 -15.88 -5.63 25.52
C ARG A 185 -16.48 -6.24 26.81
N ARG A 186 -15.70 -7.01 27.55
CA ARG A 186 -16.15 -7.60 28.84
C ARG A 186 -16.36 -6.55 29.91
N ARG A 187 -15.50 -5.52 30.00
CA ARG A 187 -15.65 -4.40 30.96
C ARG A 187 -16.94 -3.63 30.73
N ASP A 188 -17.27 -3.40 29.47
CA ASP A 188 -18.45 -2.62 29.10
C ASP A 188 -19.73 -3.50 29.09
N GLY A 189 -19.62 -4.80 29.38
CA GLY A 189 -20.75 -5.73 29.43
C GLY A 189 -21.44 -5.95 28.08
N VAL A 190 -20.72 -5.76 26.97
CA VAL A 190 -21.25 -5.90 25.61
C VAL A 190 -21.25 -7.37 25.20
N ALA A 191 -22.40 -7.90 24.77
CA ALA A 191 -22.53 -9.28 24.33
C ALA A 191 -21.60 -9.57 23.11
N PRO A 192 -21.14 -10.82 22.91
CA PRO A 192 -20.20 -11.17 21.84
C PRO A 192 -20.65 -10.74 20.44
N ASP A 193 -21.93 -10.88 20.15
CA ASP A 193 -22.50 -10.61 18.81
C ASP A 193 -23.14 -9.20 18.69
N ALA A 194 -23.08 -8.40 19.76
CA ALA A 194 -23.63 -7.05 19.72
C ALA A 194 -22.61 -6.06 19.11
N PRO A 195 -23.09 -5.04 18.37
CA PRO A 195 -22.23 -3.96 17.89
C PRO A 195 -21.47 -3.32 19.04
N PHE A 196 -20.15 -3.16 18.88
CA PHE A 196 -19.28 -2.63 19.92
C PHE A 196 -18.57 -1.36 19.40
N PRO A 197 -18.93 -0.17 19.89
CA PRO A 197 -18.37 1.10 19.41
C PRO A 197 -16.85 1.16 19.44
N TYR A 198 -16.21 0.66 20.48
CA TYR A 198 -14.75 0.62 20.58
C TYR A 198 -14.12 -0.21 19.45
N GLU A 199 -14.69 -1.37 19.16
CA GLU A 199 -14.24 -2.23 18.05
C GLU A 199 -14.42 -1.50 16.70
N ILE A 200 -15.61 -0.94 16.47
CA ILE A 200 -15.97 -0.29 15.21
C ILE A 200 -15.09 0.95 14.95
N TYR A 201 -14.98 1.87 15.90
CA TYR A 201 -14.33 3.16 15.66
C TYR A 201 -12.84 3.20 16.01
N CYS A 202 -12.41 2.43 17.00
CA CYS A 202 -11.03 2.50 17.51
C CYS A 202 -10.13 1.36 17.00
N VAL A 203 -10.68 0.17 16.81
CA VAL A 203 -9.90 -1.03 16.49
C VAL A 203 -10.00 -1.39 15.01
N GLY A 204 -11.20 -1.50 14.47
CA GLY A 204 -11.48 -2.00 13.11
C GLY A 204 -11.58 -0.90 12.07
N GLY A 205 -12.46 0.07 12.25
CA GLY A 205 -12.86 1.00 11.21
C GLY A 205 -11.72 1.78 10.55
N LEU A 206 -10.75 2.25 11.34
CA LEU A 206 -9.58 2.94 10.79
C LEU A 206 -8.56 1.99 10.18
N THR A 207 -8.33 0.82 10.78
CA THR A 207 -7.31 -0.12 10.29
C THR A 207 -7.75 -0.89 9.05
N HIS A 208 -8.99 -1.37 9.01
CA HIS A 208 -9.54 -2.03 7.83
C HIS A 208 -9.55 -1.10 6.61
N SER A 209 -10.08 0.09 6.78
CA SER A 209 -10.33 1.01 5.68
C SER A 209 -9.08 1.74 5.19
N LEU A 210 -8.08 2.01 6.08
CA LEU A 210 -6.89 2.78 5.69
C LEU A 210 -5.74 1.91 5.19
N VAL A 211 -5.61 0.69 5.71
CA VAL A 211 -4.46 -0.18 5.43
C VAL A 211 -4.86 -1.60 5.00
N ALA A 212 -6.13 -1.83 4.71
CA ALA A 212 -6.69 -3.12 4.30
C ALA A 212 -6.29 -4.28 5.23
N ALA A 213 -6.14 -4.00 6.52
CA ALA A 213 -5.60 -4.96 7.47
C ALA A 213 -6.65 -5.41 8.48
N GLN A 214 -6.78 -6.71 8.65
CA GLN A 214 -7.66 -7.29 9.65
C GLN A 214 -7.02 -7.16 11.04
N PRO A 215 -7.67 -6.53 12.04
CA PRO A 215 -7.11 -6.29 13.38
C PRO A 215 -6.62 -7.56 14.09
N LYS A 216 -7.29 -8.69 13.87
CA LYS A 216 -6.93 -10.00 14.45
C LYS A 216 -5.67 -10.61 13.82
N LEU A 217 -5.24 -10.14 12.68
CA LEU A 217 -4.08 -10.64 11.95
C LEU A 217 -2.92 -9.64 11.93
N MET A 218 -3.21 -8.36 11.77
CA MET A 218 -2.23 -7.30 11.53
C MET A 218 -1.22 -7.17 12.67
N SER A 219 0.07 -7.13 12.33
CA SER A 219 1.15 -6.81 13.27
C SER A 219 0.99 -5.40 13.85
N VAL A 220 1.13 -5.28 15.18
CA VAL A 220 1.10 -3.99 15.88
C VAL A 220 2.26 -3.10 15.43
N LYS A 221 3.41 -3.67 15.11
CA LYS A 221 4.55 -2.88 14.60
C LYS A 221 4.17 -2.17 13.32
N THR A 222 3.73 -2.91 12.30
CA THR A 222 3.41 -2.32 11.00
C THR A 222 2.18 -1.44 11.08
N GLY A 223 1.07 -1.96 11.59
CA GLY A 223 -0.18 -1.20 11.69
C GLY A 223 -0.04 0.05 12.55
N GLY A 224 0.66 -0.06 13.67
CA GLY A 224 0.93 1.06 14.56
C GLY A 224 1.85 2.12 13.94
N ASP A 225 2.93 1.71 13.28
CA ASP A 225 3.84 2.63 12.62
C ASP A 225 3.12 3.42 11.50
N ILE A 226 2.29 2.78 10.69
CA ILE A 226 1.53 3.44 9.62
C ILE A 226 0.41 4.32 10.18
N LEU A 227 -0.37 3.84 11.14
CA LEU A 227 -1.42 4.64 11.76
C LEU A 227 -0.85 5.91 12.39
N VAL A 228 0.31 5.81 13.04
CA VAL A 228 1.03 6.97 13.59
C VAL A 228 1.43 7.94 12.47
N GLN A 229 1.93 7.46 11.33
CA GLN A 229 2.27 8.35 10.19
C GLN A 229 1.02 9.08 9.68
N LEU A 230 -0.10 8.38 9.50
CA LEU A 230 -1.36 8.98 9.05
C LEU A 230 -1.90 9.99 10.05
N LEU A 231 -1.88 9.70 11.35
CA LEU A 231 -2.29 10.64 12.40
C LEU A 231 -1.38 11.87 12.46
N LEU A 232 -0.06 11.70 12.30
CA LEU A 232 0.90 12.82 12.24
C LEU A 232 0.61 13.75 11.07
N LEU A 233 0.21 13.20 9.93
CA LEU A 233 -0.11 13.95 8.71
C LEU A 233 -1.43 14.72 8.85
N MET A 234 -2.44 14.10 9.44
CA MET A 234 -3.71 14.79 9.74
C MET A 234 -3.53 15.99 10.65
N ALA A 235 -2.47 15.99 11.46
CA ALA A 235 -2.16 17.02 12.44
C ALA A 235 -1.20 18.12 11.95
N ASP A 236 -0.46 17.93 10.87
CA ASP A 236 0.41 18.94 10.25
C ASP A 236 0.27 18.93 8.70
N PRO A 237 -0.86 19.43 8.18
CA PRO A 237 -1.16 19.39 6.75
C PRO A 237 -0.23 20.28 5.91
N ILE A 238 0.53 21.19 6.51
CA ILE A 238 1.46 22.06 5.80
C ILE A 238 2.79 21.36 5.52
N ALA A 239 3.25 20.53 6.45
CA ALA A 239 4.54 19.86 6.31
C ALA A 239 4.47 18.60 5.43
N HIS A 240 3.31 17.93 5.37
CA HIS A 240 3.15 16.63 4.71
C HIS A 240 1.74 16.49 4.13
N THR A 241 1.53 17.01 2.95
CA THR A 241 0.21 16.93 2.29
C THR A 241 -0.01 15.54 1.66
N ASP A 242 -1.12 14.92 1.99
CA ASP A 242 -1.63 13.74 1.28
C ASP A 242 -2.07 14.14 -0.13
N ARG A 243 -1.86 13.26 -1.10
CA ARG A 243 -2.09 13.57 -2.52
C ARG A 243 -2.77 12.43 -3.23
N VAL A 244 -3.45 12.80 -4.34
CA VAL A 244 -4.01 11.89 -5.34
C VAL A 244 -3.58 12.34 -6.72
N LEU A 245 -3.73 11.49 -7.75
CA LEU A 245 -3.43 11.86 -9.13
C LEU A 245 -4.54 12.76 -9.72
N ASN A 246 -4.15 13.64 -10.63
CA ASN A 246 -5.05 14.57 -11.33
C ASN A 246 -5.59 14.02 -12.67
N GLY A 247 -5.51 12.71 -12.88
CA GLY A 247 -5.97 12.00 -14.07
C GLY A 247 -5.81 10.50 -13.92
N PRO A 248 -6.20 9.69 -14.92
CA PRO A 248 -6.03 8.25 -14.92
C PRO A 248 -4.57 7.84 -14.71
N THR A 249 -4.33 6.84 -13.87
CA THR A 249 -2.99 6.48 -13.37
C THR A 249 -1.98 6.25 -14.51
N ASN A 250 -2.34 5.49 -15.55
CA ASN A 250 -1.41 5.25 -16.64
C ASN A 250 -1.14 6.50 -17.49
N GLU A 251 -2.13 7.36 -17.70
CA GLU A 251 -1.98 8.56 -18.51
C GLU A 251 -1.08 9.62 -17.87
N VAL A 252 -1.26 9.86 -16.57
CA VAL A 252 -0.57 10.96 -15.87
C VAL A 252 0.67 10.52 -15.09
N TRP A 253 0.96 9.22 -15.02
CA TRP A 253 2.10 8.71 -14.28
C TRP A 253 2.85 7.57 -14.98
N LEU A 254 2.21 6.41 -15.23
CA LEU A 254 2.94 5.18 -15.60
C LEU A 254 3.40 5.17 -17.06
N ASN A 255 2.57 5.62 -18.02
CA ASN A 255 2.97 5.71 -19.43
C ASN A 255 4.06 6.77 -19.67
N PRO A 256 3.99 7.98 -19.08
CA PRO A 256 5.11 8.93 -19.09
C PRO A 256 6.40 8.33 -18.51
N TRP A 257 6.29 7.54 -17.44
CA TRP A 257 7.45 6.87 -16.85
C TRP A 257 8.04 5.81 -17.78
N LEU A 258 7.21 4.95 -18.38
CA LEU A 258 7.67 3.98 -19.36
C LEU A 258 8.34 4.66 -20.56
N THR A 259 7.74 5.73 -21.07
CA THR A 259 8.31 6.53 -22.15
C THR A 259 9.69 7.07 -21.78
N HIS A 260 9.83 7.68 -20.59
CA HIS A 260 11.12 8.15 -20.10
C HIS A 260 12.16 7.04 -19.98
N LEU A 261 11.78 5.88 -19.44
CA LEU A 261 12.65 4.71 -19.32
C LEU A 261 13.18 4.26 -20.68
N THR A 262 12.29 4.14 -21.67
CA THR A 262 12.64 3.54 -22.97
C THR A 262 13.31 4.54 -23.91
N THR A 263 12.81 5.77 -24.00
CA THR A 263 13.30 6.77 -24.97
C THR A 263 14.48 7.57 -24.45
N THR A 264 14.53 7.88 -23.15
CA THR A 264 15.57 8.74 -22.57
C THR A 264 16.67 7.94 -21.89
N LEU A 265 16.28 6.95 -21.08
CA LEU A 265 17.23 6.17 -20.29
C LEU A 265 17.72 4.89 -21.00
N GLY A 266 17.14 4.55 -22.17
CA GLY A 266 17.56 3.42 -22.99
C GLY A 266 17.27 2.05 -22.39
N VAL A 267 16.29 1.96 -21.49
CA VAL A 267 15.79 0.69 -20.94
C VAL A 267 15.05 -0.07 -22.04
N ARG A 268 15.33 -1.35 -22.19
CA ARG A 268 14.55 -2.22 -23.06
C ARG A 268 13.43 -2.86 -22.25
N TYR A 269 12.18 -2.59 -22.63
CA TYR A 269 11.00 -3.10 -21.92
C TYR A 269 10.29 -4.13 -22.80
N HIS A 270 10.24 -5.37 -22.29
CA HIS A 270 9.70 -6.53 -23.01
C HIS A 270 8.34 -6.92 -22.41
N HIS A 271 7.27 -6.49 -23.05
CA HIS A 271 5.91 -6.93 -22.71
C HIS A 271 5.70 -8.40 -23.04
N HIS A 272 4.66 -8.98 -22.43
CA HIS A 272 4.22 -10.35 -22.68
C HIS A 272 5.35 -11.37 -22.45
N ARG A 273 6.12 -11.21 -21.38
CA ARG A 273 7.23 -12.09 -20.97
C ARG A 273 7.03 -12.54 -19.52
N PHE A 274 6.42 -13.70 -19.38
CA PHE A 274 6.16 -14.33 -18.10
C PHE A 274 7.38 -15.13 -17.64
N VAL A 275 7.89 -14.86 -16.45
CA VAL A 275 9.04 -15.58 -15.88
C VAL A 275 8.60 -16.96 -15.42
N THR A 276 9.23 -18.01 -15.92
CA THR A 276 8.85 -19.41 -15.65
C THR A 276 9.75 -20.09 -14.62
N ARG A 277 11.06 -19.82 -14.64
CA ARG A 277 12.03 -20.43 -13.73
C ARG A 277 13.37 -19.72 -13.73
N PHE A 278 14.19 -20.01 -12.72
CA PHE A 278 15.61 -19.69 -12.65
C PHE A 278 16.46 -20.95 -12.84
N ALA A 279 17.58 -20.82 -13.52
CA ALA A 279 18.69 -21.77 -13.43
C ALA A 279 19.71 -21.20 -12.44
N CYS A 280 19.93 -21.90 -11.35
CA CYS A 280 20.90 -21.56 -10.32
C CYS A 280 22.01 -22.63 -10.29
N ASP A 281 23.26 -22.17 -10.26
CA ASP A 281 24.40 -23.02 -10.02
C ASP A 281 24.82 -22.90 -8.54
N PRO A 282 24.64 -23.97 -7.75
CA PRO A 282 24.98 -23.93 -6.34
C PRO A 282 26.49 -23.80 -6.06
N ASP A 283 27.36 -24.27 -6.97
CA ASP A 283 28.80 -24.26 -6.77
C ASP A 283 29.36 -22.83 -6.94
N THR A 284 28.88 -22.12 -7.97
CA THR A 284 29.26 -20.71 -8.18
C THR A 284 28.36 -19.73 -7.41
N ARG A 285 27.30 -20.22 -6.76
CA ARG A 285 26.30 -19.42 -6.01
C ARG A 285 25.65 -18.32 -6.86
N ARG A 286 25.39 -18.60 -8.13
CA ARG A 286 24.88 -17.61 -9.09
C ARG A 286 23.69 -18.13 -9.87
N ILE A 287 22.79 -17.21 -10.26
CA ILE A 287 21.84 -17.45 -11.33
C ILE A 287 22.61 -17.43 -12.65
N THR A 288 22.51 -18.51 -13.41
CA THR A 288 23.12 -18.64 -14.74
C THR A 288 22.17 -18.19 -15.86
N ALA A 289 20.87 -18.29 -15.65
CA ALA A 289 19.83 -17.76 -16.53
C ALA A 289 18.49 -17.61 -15.81
N ALA A 290 17.67 -16.67 -16.26
CA ALA A 290 16.24 -16.68 -16.08
C ALA A 290 15.56 -17.15 -17.37
N TYR A 291 14.38 -17.74 -17.25
CA TYR A 291 13.60 -18.19 -18.40
C TYR A 291 12.27 -17.46 -18.43
N VAL A 292 11.91 -16.97 -19.59
CA VAL A 292 10.65 -16.24 -19.82
C VAL A 292 9.94 -16.81 -21.05
N ARG A 293 8.63 -16.64 -21.11
CA ARG A 293 7.85 -16.96 -22.30
C ARG A 293 6.61 -16.07 -22.39
N PRO A 294 5.98 -15.92 -23.56
CA PRO A 294 4.59 -15.48 -23.64
C PRO A 294 3.70 -16.41 -22.80
N GLU A 295 2.73 -15.86 -22.10
CA GLU A 295 1.73 -16.66 -21.38
C GLU A 295 1.04 -17.62 -22.38
N LEU A 296 0.86 -18.83 -22.12
CA LEU A 296 0.29 -19.87 -23.01
C LEU A 296 1.20 -20.35 -24.18
N ALA A 297 2.44 -19.88 -24.29
CA ALA A 297 3.38 -20.42 -25.27
C ALA A 297 4.24 -21.53 -24.65
N ASP A 298 4.60 -22.55 -25.45
CA ASP A 298 5.42 -23.68 -24.97
C ASP A 298 6.92 -23.35 -24.97
N ALA A 299 7.38 -22.46 -25.86
CA ALA A 299 8.79 -22.13 -26.01
C ALA A 299 9.24 -21.09 -24.99
N GLU A 300 10.28 -21.45 -24.21
CA GLU A 300 10.95 -20.54 -23.30
C GLU A 300 12.12 -19.81 -23.99
N GLU A 301 12.27 -18.53 -23.70
CA GLU A 301 13.42 -17.72 -24.02
C GLU A 301 14.37 -17.70 -22.82
N ARG A 302 15.67 -17.99 -23.07
CA ARG A 302 16.72 -17.97 -22.05
C ARG A 302 17.33 -16.58 -21.95
N ILE A 303 17.26 -15.97 -20.75
CA ILE A 303 17.77 -14.66 -20.46
C ILE A 303 19.04 -14.75 -19.62
N GLU A 304 20.13 -14.20 -20.15
CA GLU A 304 21.43 -14.11 -19.46
C GLU A 304 21.75 -12.65 -19.16
N ALA A 305 22.17 -12.39 -17.92
CA ALA A 305 22.57 -11.08 -17.44
C ALA A 305 23.66 -11.23 -16.36
N ASP A 306 24.40 -10.16 -16.07
CA ASP A 306 25.35 -10.14 -14.98
C ASP A 306 24.66 -10.17 -13.63
N TYR A 307 23.50 -9.48 -13.52
CA TYR A 307 22.64 -9.41 -12.33
C TYR A 307 21.17 -9.54 -12.69
N TYR A 308 20.40 -10.05 -11.72
CA TYR A 308 18.95 -10.23 -11.83
C TYR A 308 18.25 -9.53 -10.68
N VAL A 309 17.17 -8.80 -10.98
CA VAL A 309 16.25 -8.24 -10.00
C VAL A 309 14.91 -8.95 -10.11
N ALA A 310 14.55 -9.76 -9.11
CA ALA A 310 13.22 -10.37 -9.03
C ALA A 310 12.25 -9.33 -8.42
N ALA A 311 11.50 -8.66 -9.28
CA ALA A 311 10.60 -7.56 -8.94
C ALA A 311 9.12 -7.95 -9.07
N MET A 312 8.80 -9.16 -8.69
CA MET A 312 7.46 -9.75 -8.73
C MET A 312 6.89 -9.92 -7.32
N PRO A 313 5.56 -10.08 -7.16
CA PRO A 313 4.97 -10.27 -5.83
C PRO A 313 5.37 -11.60 -5.19
N VAL A 314 5.16 -11.70 -3.86
CA VAL A 314 5.64 -12.82 -3.03
C VAL A 314 5.12 -14.18 -3.48
N GLU A 315 3.84 -14.28 -3.85
CA GLU A 315 3.20 -15.51 -4.33
C GLU A 315 3.86 -16.02 -5.61
N ARG A 316 4.32 -15.10 -6.44
CA ARG A 316 5.02 -15.47 -7.67
C ARG A 316 6.47 -15.85 -7.42
N MET A 317 7.19 -15.09 -6.60
CA MET A 317 8.57 -15.44 -6.25
C MET A 317 8.65 -16.78 -5.53
N ALA A 318 7.70 -17.09 -4.64
CA ALA A 318 7.64 -18.35 -3.92
C ALA A 318 7.61 -19.58 -4.85
N GLN A 319 6.92 -19.48 -5.99
CA GLN A 319 6.84 -20.55 -6.99
C GLN A 319 8.16 -20.74 -7.77
N LEU A 320 8.96 -19.69 -7.91
CA LEU A 320 10.20 -19.71 -8.67
C LEU A 320 11.40 -20.20 -7.87
N ILE A 321 11.31 -20.23 -6.53
CA ILE A 321 12.36 -20.73 -5.65
C ILE A 321 12.46 -22.25 -5.79
N ASN A 322 13.58 -22.72 -6.33
CA ASN A 322 13.83 -24.12 -6.59
C ASN A 322 14.86 -24.73 -5.61
N PRO A 323 15.06 -26.07 -5.63
CA PRO A 323 15.99 -26.73 -4.70
C PRO A 323 17.44 -26.23 -4.78
N ASP A 324 17.94 -25.86 -5.97
CA ASP A 324 19.33 -25.40 -6.13
C ASP A 324 19.50 -24.00 -5.52
N MET A 325 18.53 -23.10 -5.69
CA MET A 325 18.52 -21.82 -5.00
C MET A 325 18.51 -21.98 -3.47
N ARG A 326 17.75 -22.95 -2.94
CA ARG A 326 17.69 -23.26 -1.50
C ARG A 326 18.95 -23.92 -0.96
N LYS A 327 19.73 -24.63 -1.79
CA LYS A 327 21.07 -25.11 -1.40
C LYS A 327 22.04 -23.94 -1.17
N VAL A 328 21.94 -22.89 -2.00
CA VAL A 328 22.77 -21.69 -1.84
C VAL A 328 22.32 -20.85 -0.65
N ASP A 329 21.02 -20.67 -0.50
CA ASP A 329 20.41 -19.88 0.58
C ASP A 329 19.09 -20.49 1.07
N ALA A 330 19.19 -21.20 2.19
CA ALA A 330 18.02 -21.83 2.82
C ALA A 330 16.95 -20.82 3.27
N THR A 331 17.32 -19.55 3.51
CA THR A 331 16.39 -18.51 3.96
C THR A 331 15.38 -18.09 2.89
N LEU A 332 15.65 -18.39 1.61
CA LEU A 332 14.67 -18.23 0.55
C LEU A 332 13.40 -19.05 0.79
N GLY A 333 13.50 -20.16 1.54
CA GLY A 333 12.33 -20.92 2.00
C GLY A 333 11.35 -20.12 2.86
N PHE A 334 11.79 -19.05 3.50
CA PHE A 334 10.90 -18.16 4.26
C PHE A 334 9.93 -17.40 3.35
N ILE A 335 10.31 -17.11 2.10
CA ILE A 335 9.43 -16.50 1.10
C ILE A 335 8.29 -17.48 0.77
N GLN A 336 8.59 -18.77 0.61
CA GLN A 336 7.60 -19.81 0.39
C GLN A 336 6.66 -19.96 1.61
N THR A 337 7.22 -19.88 2.83
CA THR A 337 6.43 -19.89 4.05
C THR A 337 5.54 -18.64 4.13
N LEU A 338 6.06 -17.45 3.81
CA LEU A 338 5.28 -16.21 3.82
C LEU A 338 4.09 -16.26 2.86
N ALA A 339 4.27 -16.86 1.68
CA ALA A 339 3.21 -17.01 0.69
C ALA A 339 2.23 -18.16 1.00
N ALA A 340 2.52 -18.99 2.01
CA ALA A 340 1.67 -20.14 2.33
C ALA A 340 0.33 -19.69 2.98
N PRO A 341 -0.80 -20.37 2.70
CA PRO A 341 -2.12 -20.02 3.26
C PRO A 341 -2.15 -19.95 4.79
N ALA A 342 -1.34 -20.75 5.48
CA ALA A 342 -1.27 -20.79 6.94
C ALA A 342 -0.84 -19.46 7.58
N THR A 343 -0.13 -18.59 6.86
CA THR A 343 0.30 -17.27 7.37
C THR A 343 -0.81 -16.23 7.27
N GLN A 344 -1.81 -16.45 6.43
CA GLN A 344 -2.85 -15.49 6.06
C GLN A 344 -2.26 -14.12 5.63
N ALA A 345 -1.02 -14.13 5.12
CA ALA A 345 -0.33 -12.93 4.68
C ALA A 345 -0.78 -12.46 3.29
N LEU A 346 -1.54 -13.27 2.56
CA LEU A 346 -2.14 -12.89 1.28
C LEU A 346 -3.65 -12.76 1.46
N ASN A 347 -4.18 -11.63 1.05
CA ASN A 347 -5.58 -11.26 1.26
C ASN A 347 -6.16 -10.60 0.01
N TRP A 348 -7.45 -10.29 0.05
CA TRP A 348 -8.16 -9.62 -1.01
C TRP A 348 -8.33 -8.14 -0.69
N MET A 349 -8.00 -7.29 -1.64
CA MET A 349 -8.35 -5.88 -1.68
C MET A 349 -8.46 -5.48 -3.14
N ASN A 350 -9.66 -5.17 -3.58
CA ASN A 350 -9.95 -4.92 -4.99
C ASN A 350 -10.80 -3.67 -5.14
N GLY A 351 -10.59 -2.96 -6.25
CA GLY A 351 -11.29 -1.72 -6.56
C GLY A 351 -12.53 -1.93 -7.41
N ILE A 352 -13.56 -1.15 -7.13
CA ILE A 352 -14.74 -0.97 -7.97
C ILE A 352 -14.88 0.50 -8.30
N GLN A 353 -15.20 0.81 -9.55
CA GLN A 353 -15.51 2.17 -9.99
C GLN A 353 -16.96 2.27 -10.40
N TYR A 354 -17.62 3.32 -9.93
CA TYR A 354 -19.00 3.68 -10.29
C TYR A 354 -18.98 4.96 -11.13
N TYR A 355 -19.43 4.85 -12.37
CA TYR A 355 -19.56 5.98 -13.29
C TYR A 355 -20.92 6.62 -13.15
N LEU A 356 -20.93 7.95 -12.98
CA LEU A 356 -22.14 8.71 -12.68
C LEU A 356 -22.43 9.74 -13.78
N ASN A 357 -23.69 10.00 -14.05
CA ASN A 357 -24.14 11.06 -14.97
C ASN A 357 -24.07 12.48 -14.35
N VAL A 358 -23.68 12.58 -13.11
CA VAL A 358 -23.48 13.81 -12.35
C VAL A 358 -22.22 13.70 -11.50
N ASP A 359 -21.45 14.78 -11.36
CA ASP A 359 -20.35 14.80 -10.39
C ASP A 359 -20.89 14.99 -8.97
N VAL A 360 -20.47 14.12 -8.05
CA VAL A 360 -20.81 14.16 -6.63
C VAL A 360 -19.54 14.33 -5.82
N PRO A 361 -19.13 15.56 -5.53
CA PRO A 361 -17.92 15.82 -4.73
C PRO A 361 -18.21 15.50 -3.25
N LEU A 362 -17.93 14.26 -2.83
CA LEU A 362 -18.22 13.75 -1.48
C LEU A 362 -17.42 14.47 -0.40
N ALA A 363 -16.12 14.63 -0.65
CA ALA A 363 -15.18 15.33 0.19
C ALA A 363 -13.95 15.71 -0.65
N PRO A 364 -13.18 16.75 -0.30
CA PRO A 364 -11.90 17.06 -0.97
C PRO A 364 -10.80 16.09 -0.54
N GLY A 365 -11.07 14.78 -0.60
CA GLY A 365 -10.19 13.68 -0.22
C GLY A 365 -10.93 12.35 -0.09
N HIS A 366 -10.44 11.50 0.81
CA HIS A 366 -10.96 10.16 1.03
C HIS A 366 -12.29 10.15 1.79
N VAL A 367 -13.09 9.15 1.48
CA VAL A 367 -14.26 8.75 2.25
C VAL A 367 -13.95 7.39 2.89
N ILE A 368 -13.91 7.35 4.21
CA ILE A 368 -13.66 6.14 5.01
C ILE A 368 -14.98 5.73 5.63
N CYS A 369 -15.54 4.60 5.18
CA CYS A 369 -16.79 4.05 5.71
C CYS A 369 -16.45 3.20 6.94
N VAL A 370 -16.39 3.82 8.12
CA VAL A 370 -15.80 3.24 9.34
C VAL A 370 -16.53 2.02 9.88
N ASP A 371 -17.81 1.86 9.56
CA ASP A 371 -18.68 0.78 10.03
C ASP A 371 -19.31 -0.02 8.87
N SER A 372 -18.81 0.14 7.63
CA SER A 372 -19.27 -0.70 6.53
C SER A 372 -18.74 -2.12 6.68
N PRO A 373 -19.59 -3.15 6.50
CA PRO A 373 -19.18 -4.56 6.69
C PRO A 373 -18.00 -4.97 5.82
N TRP A 374 -17.93 -4.48 4.58
CA TRP A 374 -16.86 -4.81 3.65
C TRP A 374 -15.69 -3.80 3.70
N ALA A 375 -15.64 -2.97 4.75
CA ALA A 375 -14.57 -1.99 5.01
C ALA A 375 -14.25 -1.13 3.79
N LEU A 376 -15.25 -0.38 3.34
CA LEU A 376 -15.15 0.43 2.14
C LEU A 376 -14.35 1.70 2.38
N THR A 377 -13.48 2.01 1.43
CA THR A 377 -12.83 3.32 1.33
C THR A 377 -12.99 3.82 -0.10
N GLY A 378 -13.42 5.06 -0.26
CA GLY A 378 -13.70 5.61 -1.58
C GLY A 378 -13.17 7.02 -1.78
N ILE A 379 -13.22 7.46 -3.03
CA ILE A 379 -12.90 8.82 -3.43
C ILE A 379 -13.75 9.21 -4.63
N SER A 380 -14.29 10.44 -4.64
CA SER A 380 -14.84 11.05 -5.85
C SER A 380 -13.67 11.64 -6.66
N GLN A 381 -13.32 11.00 -7.78
CA GLN A 381 -12.10 11.34 -8.52
C GLN A 381 -12.27 12.55 -9.45
N ALA A 382 -13.44 12.77 -10.03
CA ALA A 382 -13.66 13.81 -11.04
C ALA A 382 -13.22 15.21 -10.56
N GLN A 383 -13.47 15.55 -9.29
CA GLN A 383 -13.04 16.81 -8.67
C GLN A 383 -11.53 17.06 -8.71
N PHE A 384 -10.72 15.98 -8.80
CA PHE A 384 -9.25 16.06 -8.86
C PHE A 384 -8.70 16.04 -10.30
N TRP A 385 -9.58 15.78 -11.31
CA TRP A 385 -9.20 15.60 -12.71
C TRP A 385 -9.62 16.75 -13.64
N PRO A 386 -9.32 18.01 -13.32
CA PRO A 386 -9.82 19.17 -14.11
C PRO A 386 -9.27 19.22 -15.55
N ARG A 387 -8.14 18.51 -15.83
CA ARG A 387 -7.53 18.42 -17.16
C ARG A 387 -7.85 17.12 -17.89
N HIS A 388 -8.58 16.22 -17.24
CA HIS A 388 -9.02 14.94 -17.77
C HIS A 388 -10.52 14.77 -17.48
N PRO A 389 -11.39 15.64 -18.04
CA PRO A 389 -12.82 15.56 -17.78
C PRO A 389 -13.37 14.25 -18.30
N LEU A 390 -14.18 13.58 -17.49
CA LEU A 390 -14.73 12.26 -17.83
C LEU A 390 -15.60 12.26 -19.08
N ALA A 391 -16.15 13.42 -19.47
CA ALA A 391 -16.87 13.59 -20.72
C ALA A 391 -16.01 13.40 -21.98
N ASP A 392 -14.68 13.43 -21.86
CA ASP A 392 -13.76 13.16 -22.98
C ASP A 392 -13.56 11.66 -23.21
N TYR A 393 -14.11 10.80 -22.34
CA TYR A 393 -14.02 9.35 -22.37
C TYR A 393 -15.40 8.71 -22.60
N GLY A 394 -15.37 7.44 -22.98
CA GLY A 394 -16.57 6.64 -23.11
C GLY A 394 -17.54 7.19 -24.18
N ASP A 395 -18.80 7.23 -23.84
CA ASP A 395 -19.85 7.82 -24.67
C ASP A 395 -20.06 9.33 -24.40
N GLY A 396 -19.28 9.93 -23.52
CA GLY A 396 -19.36 11.33 -23.13
C GLY A 396 -20.46 11.66 -22.10
N GLN A 397 -21.19 10.66 -21.59
CA GLN A 397 -22.26 10.86 -20.62
C GLN A 397 -21.78 10.86 -19.18
N VAL A 398 -20.59 10.33 -18.91
CA VAL A 398 -20.02 10.24 -17.56
C VAL A 398 -19.51 11.61 -17.12
N LYS A 399 -19.95 12.05 -15.95
CA LYS A 399 -19.53 13.33 -15.32
C LYS A 399 -18.90 13.15 -13.96
N GLY A 400 -19.19 12.03 -13.27
CA GLY A 400 -18.68 11.70 -11.96
C GLY A 400 -18.10 10.28 -11.93
N LEU A 401 -17.13 10.07 -11.05
CA LEU A 401 -16.48 8.79 -10.84
C LEU A 401 -16.20 8.60 -9.36
N ILE A 402 -16.83 7.58 -8.77
CA ILE A 402 -16.49 7.14 -7.41
C ILE A 402 -15.68 5.85 -7.52
N SER A 403 -14.42 5.90 -7.10
CA SER A 403 -13.58 4.74 -6.97
C SER A 403 -13.62 4.25 -5.52
N VAL A 404 -13.83 2.95 -5.33
CA VAL A 404 -14.05 2.32 -4.02
C VAL A 404 -13.17 1.11 -3.89
N ASP A 405 -12.41 1.02 -2.81
CA ASP A 405 -11.67 -0.17 -2.42
C ASP A 405 -12.49 -0.99 -1.42
N VAL A 406 -12.63 -2.29 -1.70
CA VAL A 406 -13.24 -3.28 -0.80
C VAL A 406 -12.10 -3.97 -0.05
N SER A 407 -11.97 -3.69 1.24
CA SER A 407 -10.84 -4.16 2.06
C SER A 407 -11.16 -5.40 2.89
N ASN A 408 -12.44 -5.76 3.06
CA ASN A 408 -12.86 -6.97 3.77
C ASN A 408 -13.79 -7.81 2.91
N TRP A 409 -13.28 -8.93 2.40
CA TRP A 409 -14.00 -9.85 1.51
C TRP A 409 -14.65 -11.02 2.26
N PHE A 410 -14.39 -11.17 3.56
CA PHE A 410 -14.75 -12.35 4.35
C PHE A 410 -15.76 -12.07 5.46
N GLU A 411 -16.23 -10.82 5.58
CA GLU A 411 -17.33 -10.44 6.49
C GLU A 411 -18.67 -10.43 5.73
N LYS A 412 -19.78 -10.71 6.43
CA LYS A 412 -21.11 -10.69 5.83
C LYS A 412 -21.56 -9.25 5.56
N GLY A 413 -21.97 -8.98 4.33
CA GLY A 413 -22.58 -7.72 3.91
C GLY A 413 -24.04 -7.58 4.36
N LEU A 414 -24.70 -6.54 3.84
CA LEU A 414 -26.15 -6.30 4.05
C LEU A 414 -26.99 -7.43 3.46
N ASN A 415 -26.52 -8.04 2.38
CA ASN A 415 -27.14 -9.21 1.74
C ASN A 415 -26.96 -10.53 2.55
N GLY A 416 -26.25 -10.51 3.68
CA GLY A 416 -25.99 -11.65 4.52
C GLY A 416 -24.91 -12.64 4.02
N LYS A 417 -24.25 -12.32 2.90
CA LYS A 417 -23.16 -13.10 2.29
C LYS A 417 -21.81 -12.39 2.45
N THR A 418 -20.71 -13.12 2.36
CA THR A 418 -19.37 -12.53 2.22
C THR A 418 -19.14 -12.09 0.76
N ALA A 419 -18.28 -11.11 0.52
CA ALA A 419 -17.96 -10.70 -0.85
C ALA A 419 -17.34 -11.86 -1.66
N ALA A 420 -16.52 -12.69 -1.01
CA ALA A 420 -15.89 -13.85 -1.64
C ALA A 420 -16.91 -14.92 -2.11
N ASP A 421 -18.06 -15.01 -1.44
CA ASP A 421 -19.14 -15.96 -1.80
C ASP A 421 -20.15 -15.39 -2.81
N CYS A 422 -20.01 -14.11 -3.19
CA CYS A 422 -20.92 -13.45 -4.13
C CYS A 422 -20.42 -13.54 -5.57
N PRO A 423 -21.31 -13.76 -6.56
CA PRO A 423 -20.98 -13.48 -7.95
C PRO A 423 -20.76 -11.96 -8.14
N LEU A 424 -19.95 -11.58 -9.14
CA LEU A 424 -19.55 -10.18 -9.36
C LEU A 424 -20.73 -9.18 -9.41
N PRO A 425 -21.88 -9.47 -10.07
CA PRO A 425 -23.02 -8.56 -10.04
C PRO A 425 -23.57 -8.30 -8.63
N GLU A 426 -23.57 -9.30 -7.74
CA GLU A 426 -23.97 -9.14 -6.36
C GLU A 426 -22.94 -8.30 -5.57
N VAL A 427 -21.63 -8.51 -5.80
CA VAL A 427 -20.57 -7.68 -5.18
C VAL A 427 -20.78 -6.21 -5.53
N ILE A 428 -20.98 -5.92 -6.82
CA ILE A 428 -21.20 -4.54 -7.31
C ILE A 428 -22.44 -3.91 -6.68
N ALA A 429 -23.56 -4.64 -6.64
CA ALA A 429 -24.80 -4.16 -6.06
C ALA A 429 -24.69 -3.93 -4.54
N GLU A 430 -24.03 -4.82 -3.83
CA GLU A 430 -23.84 -4.75 -2.38
C GLU A 430 -22.95 -3.55 -2.00
N VAL A 431 -21.82 -3.36 -2.70
CA VAL A 431 -20.92 -2.21 -2.44
C VAL A 431 -21.67 -0.90 -2.69
N TRP A 432 -22.48 -0.81 -3.75
CA TRP A 432 -23.30 0.36 -4.02
C TRP A 432 -24.33 0.60 -2.90
N ALA A 433 -24.97 -0.46 -2.38
CA ALA A 433 -25.88 -0.37 -1.26
C ALA A 433 -25.21 0.10 0.03
N GLN A 434 -24.02 -0.42 0.34
CA GLN A 434 -23.23 0.00 1.49
C GLN A 434 -22.78 1.47 1.37
N LEU A 435 -22.38 1.93 0.18
CA LEU A 435 -22.06 3.35 -0.07
C LEU A 435 -23.27 4.26 0.16
N LYS A 436 -24.44 3.89 -0.36
CA LYS A 436 -25.68 4.67 -0.15
C LYS A 436 -26.02 4.79 1.32
N GLN A 437 -25.81 3.74 2.11
CA GLN A 437 -26.04 3.78 3.56
C GLN A 437 -24.96 4.55 4.34
N SER A 438 -23.74 4.58 3.85
CA SER A 438 -22.62 5.29 4.50
C SER A 438 -22.62 6.80 4.19
N LEU A 439 -23.17 7.19 3.04
CA LEU A 439 -23.13 8.58 2.55
C LEU A 439 -24.47 9.27 2.74
N VAL A 440 -24.80 9.51 4.01
CA VAL A 440 -26.08 10.07 4.44
C VAL A 440 -25.92 11.53 4.84
N GLN A 441 -26.86 12.37 4.40
CA GLN A 441 -26.95 13.78 4.76
C GLN A 441 -27.55 13.96 6.17
N ALA A 442 -27.53 15.19 6.69
CA ALA A 442 -28.10 15.52 7.99
C ALA A 442 -29.61 15.26 8.08
N ASN A 443 -30.34 15.27 6.94
CA ASN A 443 -31.75 14.97 6.84
C ASN A 443 -32.06 13.46 6.76
N GLY A 444 -31.05 12.61 6.77
CA GLY A 444 -31.21 11.16 6.67
C GLY A 444 -31.27 10.60 5.23
N GLU A 445 -31.21 11.45 4.21
CA GLU A 445 -31.20 11.01 2.82
C GLU A 445 -29.81 10.66 2.32
N SER A 446 -29.72 9.65 1.45
CA SER A 446 -28.44 9.30 0.80
C SER A 446 -28.02 10.38 -0.20
N LEU A 447 -26.72 10.67 -0.23
CA LEU A 447 -26.12 11.51 -1.29
C LEU A 447 -26.13 10.83 -2.66
N LEU A 448 -26.21 9.50 -2.70
CA LEU A 448 -26.18 8.69 -3.92
C LEU A 448 -27.56 8.10 -4.21
N THR A 449 -27.98 8.16 -5.47
CA THR A 449 -29.21 7.52 -5.95
C THR A 449 -28.92 6.62 -7.14
N ASP A 450 -29.75 5.60 -7.35
CA ASP A 450 -29.60 4.67 -8.47
C ASP A 450 -29.73 5.36 -9.84
N ALA A 451 -30.49 6.46 -9.92
CA ALA A 451 -30.63 7.28 -11.13
C ALA A 451 -29.31 7.99 -11.56
N MET A 452 -28.35 8.13 -10.66
CA MET A 452 -27.05 8.71 -10.97
C MET A 452 -26.11 7.69 -11.65
N LEU A 453 -26.31 6.40 -11.41
CA LEU A 453 -25.41 5.33 -11.87
C LEU A 453 -25.66 5.02 -13.34
N VAL A 454 -24.61 5.20 -14.18
CA VAL A 454 -24.66 4.88 -15.62
C VAL A 454 -23.80 3.68 -15.99
N GLY A 455 -22.87 3.28 -15.13
CA GLY A 455 -22.02 2.14 -15.36
C GLY A 455 -21.09 1.85 -14.18
N HIS A 456 -20.37 0.77 -14.30
CA HIS A 456 -19.38 0.36 -13.32
C HIS A 456 -18.23 -0.39 -13.98
N TYR A 457 -17.11 -0.46 -13.27
CA TYR A 457 -15.99 -1.34 -13.58
C TYR A 457 -15.54 -2.02 -12.30
N ILE A 458 -15.38 -3.33 -12.34
CA ILE A 458 -14.73 -4.10 -11.28
C ILE A 458 -13.38 -4.59 -11.77
N ASP A 459 -12.42 -4.65 -10.86
CA ASP A 459 -11.07 -5.08 -11.16
C ASP A 459 -11.04 -6.44 -11.89
N SER A 460 -10.38 -6.46 -13.04
CA SER A 460 -10.26 -7.67 -13.89
C SER A 460 -9.45 -8.81 -13.24
N ASP A 461 -8.75 -8.53 -12.14
CA ASP A 461 -8.00 -9.56 -11.42
C ASP A 461 -8.89 -10.45 -10.56
N ILE A 462 -10.14 -10.03 -10.31
CA ILE A 462 -11.19 -10.87 -9.75
C ILE A 462 -11.82 -11.68 -10.90
N GLN A 463 -11.59 -12.99 -10.91
CA GLN A 463 -12.15 -13.87 -11.93
C GLN A 463 -13.25 -14.76 -11.34
N PRO A 464 -14.49 -14.67 -11.84
CA PRO A 464 -15.55 -15.61 -11.47
C PRO A 464 -15.16 -17.03 -11.83
N GLU A 465 -15.60 -18.00 -11.05
CA GLU A 465 -15.33 -19.42 -11.26
C GLU A 465 -15.69 -19.91 -12.68
N THR A 466 -16.73 -19.34 -13.26
CA THR A 466 -17.23 -19.65 -14.61
C THR A 466 -16.34 -19.17 -15.77
N HIS A 467 -15.33 -18.33 -15.48
CA HIS A 467 -14.46 -17.72 -16.49
C HIS A 467 -13.01 -18.16 -16.38
N ARG A 468 -12.71 -19.20 -15.60
CA ARG A 468 -11.36 -19.77 -15.55
C ARG A 468 -10.96 -20.31 -16.92
N PRO A 469 -9.82 -19.89 -17.48
CA PRO A 469 -9.28 -20.54 -18.66
C PRO A 469 -9.00 -22.02 -18.35
N THR A 470 -9.40 -22.92 -19.21
CA THR A 470 -9.14 -24.36 -19.08
C THR A 470 -8.09 -24.78 -20.13
N PRO A 471 -6.90 -25.25 -19.77
CA PRO A 471 -6.38 -25.44 -18.42
C PRO A 471 -6.05 -24.10 -17.73
N PRO A 472 -6.08 -24.03 -16.40
CA PRO A 472 -5.71 -22.81 -15.71
C PRO A 472 -4.28 -22.39 -16.06
N PRO A 473 -4.01 -21.07 -16.20
CA PRO A 473 -2.65 -20.59 -16.39
C PRO A 473 -1.78 -21.10 -15.25
N ILE A 474 -0.53 -21.46 -15.58
CA ILE A 474 0.42 -22.18 -14.73
C ILE A 474 0.31 -21.76 -13.27
N HIS A 475 -0.35 -22.59 -12.52
CA HIS A 475 -0.43 -22.74 -11.07
C HIS A 475 -0.05 -21.55 -10.20
N SER A 476 -1.03 -20.69 -9.88
CA SER A 476 -1.07 -19.97 -8.64
C SER A 476 -1.67 -20.89 -7.56
N PRO A 477 -1.08 -21.05 -6.36
CA PRO A 477 -1.73 -21.74 -5.25
C PRO A 477 -3.03 -21.06 -4.79
N PHE A 478 -3.34 -19.89 -5.38
CA PHE A 478 -4.54 -19.06 -5.13
C PHE A 478 -5.62 -19.22 -6.19
N GLU A 479 -5.50 -20.16 -7.13
CA GLU A 479 -6.54 -20.44 -8.14
C GLU A 479 -7.88 -20.83 -7.52
N ALA A 480 -7.87 -21.27 -6.27
CA ALA A 480 -9.09 -21.57 -5.53
C ALA A 480 -9.91 -20.32 -5.16
N ASP A 481 -9.26 -19.13 -5.07
CA ASP A 481 -9.85 -17.96 -4.42
C ASP A 481 -10.32 -16.88 -5.39
N HIS A 482 -10.39 -17.14 -6.68
CA HIS A 482 -10.87 -16.19 -7.71
C HIS A 482 -10.10 -14.85 -7.81
N ASN A 483 -9.00 -14.68 -7.09
CA ASN A 483 -8.16 -13.49 -7.11
C ASN A 483 -6.76 -13.83 -7.61
N THR A 484 -6.39 -13.31 -8.79
CA THR A 484 -5.11 -13.58 -9.43
C THR A 484 -3.97 -12.67 -8.97
N GLU A 485 -4.28 -11.60 -8.27
CA GLU A 485 -3.30 -10.64 -7.74
C GLU A 485 -3.58 -10.26 -6.28
N PRO A 486 -3.44 -11.20 -5.32
CA PRO A 486 -3.75 -10.96 -3.91
C PRO A 486 -2.84 -9.87 -3.32
N LEU A 487 -3.35 -9.17 -2.30
CA LEU A 487 -2.60 -8.17 -1.55
C LEU A 487 -1.79 -8.84 -0.43
N LEU A 488 -0.52 -8.48 -0.31
CA LEU A 488 0.27 -8.82 0.87
C LEU A 488 -0.17 -7.97 2.06
N VAL A 489 -0.56 -8.62 3.17
CA VAL A 489 -0.84 -7.97 4.45
C VAL A 489 0.21 -8.35 5.49
N ASN A 490 0.56 -7.42 6.36
CA ASN A 490 1.60 -7.63 7.37
C ASN A 490 0.98 -8.24 8.63
N THR A 491 0.88 -9.55 8.63
CA THR A 491 0.39 -10.30 9.79
C THR A 491 1.43 -10.36 10.92
N ALA A 492 0.99 -10.60 12.15
CA ALA A 492 1.89 -10.81 13.28
C ALA A 492 2.89 -11.94 12.95
N ASN A 493 4.16 -11.74 13.30
CA ASN A 493 5.30 -12.62 13.01
C ASN A 493 5.72 -12.71 11.53
N SER A 494 5.07 -12.01 10.60
CA SER A 494 5.43 -12.07 9.17
C SER A 494 6.77 -11.36 8.85
N TRP A 495 7.19 -10.40 9.65
CA TRP A 495 8.45 -9.68 9.43
C TRP A 495 9.67 -10.60 9.39
N SER A 496 9.71 -11.62 10.24
CA SER A 496 10.82 -12.57 10.29
C SER A 496 10.94 -13.41 9.00
N LEU A 497 9.84 -13.59 8.28
CA LEU A 497 9.77 -14.35 7.03
C LEU A 497 10.10 -13.47 5.80
N ARG A 498 10.09 -12.16 5.94
CA ARG A 498 10.39 -11.23 4.84
C ARG A 498 11.89 -11.15 4.60
N PRO A 499 12.36 -11.26 3.34
CA PRO A 499 13.79 -11.17 3.02
C PRO A 499 14.30 -9.73 3.02
N GLU A 500 15.62 -9.58 3.08
CA GLU A 500 16.29 -8.37 2.61
C GLU A 500 16.26 -8.30 1.08
N SER A 501 16.67 -7.16 0.50
CA SER A 501 16.77 -6.99 -0.94
C SER A 501 17.90 -7.79 -1.60
N PHE A 502 18.69 -8.50 -0.83
CA PHE A 502 19.78 -9.39 -1.27
C PHE A 502 19.65 -10.73 -0.57
N CYS A 503 20.26 -11.76 -1.14
CA CYS A 503 20.26 -13.11 -0.60
C CYS A 503 21.65 -13.75 -0.76
N GLY A 504 21.79 -15.03 -0.39
CA GLY A 504 23.03 -15.78 -0.54
C GLY A 504 23.45 -16.05 -1.99
N ILE A 505 22.57 -15.79 -2.98
CA ILE A 505 22.88 -15.89 -4.42
C ILE A 505 23.45 -14.55 -4.88
N GLU A 506 24.73 -14.55 -5.28
CA GLU A 506 25.55 -13.33 -5.44
C GLU A 506 25.04 -12.33 -6.48
N ASN A 507 24.28 -12.80 -7.48
CA ASN A 507 23.78 -11.96 -8.56
C ASN A 507 22.25 -11.90 -8.62
N LEU A 508 21.53 -12.35 -7.58
CA LEU A 508 20.08 -12.23 -7.47
C LEU A 508 19.71 -11.23 -6.37
N PHE A 509 18.92 -10.24 -6.75
CA PHE A 509 18.38 -9.22 -5.86
C PHE A 509 16.85 -9.24 -5.88
N LEU A 510 16.24 -8.94 -4.74
CA LEU A 510 14.79 -8.98 -4.55
C LEU A 510 14.24 -7.57 -4.41
N ALA A 511 13.20 -7.26 -5.17
CA ALA A 511 12.51 -5.98 -5.12
C ALA A 511 11.01 -6.21 -5.26
N SER A 512 10.27 -5.91 -4.27
CA SER A 512 8.80 -5.87 -4.25
C SER A 512 8.35 -5.47 -2.83
N ASP A 513 7.06 -5.40 -2.62
CA ASP A 513 6.42 -5.02 -1.37
C ASP A 513 6.62 -6.02 -0.22
N TYR A 514 7.02 -7.28 -0.51
CA TYR A 514 7.34 -8.28 0.52
C TYR A 514 8.77 -8.17 1.08
N VAL A 515 9.65 -7.40 0.46
CA VAL A 515 11.01 -7.14 0.94
C VAL A 515 10.96 -6.22 2.17
N ARG A 516 11.87 -6.42 3.13
CA ARG A 516 11.98 -5.55 4.31
C ARG A 516 12.31 -4.13 3.92
N THR A 517 11.45 -3.20 4.32
CA THR A 517 11.59 -1.76 4.08
C THR A 517 11.30 -0.95 5.34
N ASN A 518 11.64 0.33 5.35
CA ASN A 518 11.26 1.22 6.45
C ASN A 518 9.74 1.43 6.48
N THR A 519 9.11 1.53 5.30
CA THR A 519 7.66 1.70 5.16
C THR A 519 6.91 0.47 5.64
N ASP A 520 7.45 -0.73 5.37
CA ASP A 520 6.91 -2.01 5.85
C ASP A 520 5.41 -2.19 5.58
N LEU A 521 4.96 -1.84 4.40
CA LEU A 521 3.58 -1.98 3.94
C LEU A 521 3.57 -2.29 2.44
N ALA A 522 2.62 -3.12 2.00
CA ALA A 522 2.38 -3.40 0.58
C ALA A 522 1.86 -2.15 -0.14
N THR A 523 2.77 -1.32 -0.61
CA THR A 523 2.48 -0.02 -1.22
C THR A 523 3.46 0.30 -2.33
N MET A 524 3.12 1.28 -3.15
CA MET A 524 4.02 1.85 -4.17
C MET A 524 5.30 2.42 -3.54
N GLU A 525 5.21 2.99 -2.34
CA GLU A 525 6.35 3.49 -1.56
C GLU A 525 7.28 2.36 -1.13
N GLY A 526 6.73 1.29 -0.54
CA GLY A 526 7.49 0.10 -0.16
C GLY A 526 8.15 -0.59 -1.36
N ALA A 527 7.43 -0.69 -2.48
CA ALA A 527 7.95 -1.23 -3.73
C ALA A 527 9.14 -0.41 -4.28
N ASN A 528 9.04 0.93 -4.28
CA ASN A 528 10.14 1.81 -4.71
C ASN A 528 11.33 1.75 -3.74
N GLU A 529 11.10 1.72 -2.42
CA GLU A 529 12.17 1.56 -1.43
C GLU A 529 12.90 0.23 -1.60
N ALA A 530 12.18 -0.88 -1.77
CA ALA A 530 12.75 -2.21 -2.01
C ALA A 530 13.63 -2.23 -3.28
N ALA A 531 13.16 -1.59 -4.36
CA ALA A 531 13.91 -1.44 -5.60
C ALA A 531 15.23 -0.68 -5.38
N ARG A 532 15.20 0.45 -4.67
CA ARG A 532 16.42 1.23 -4.34
C ARG A 532 17.41 0.42 -3.49
N ARG A 533 16.91 -0.40 -2.56
CA ARG A 533 17.75 -1.30 -1.77
C ARG A 533 18.41 -2.38 -2.64
N ALA A 534 17.68 -2.98 -3.57
CA ALA A 534 18.20 -3.94 -4.54
C ALA A 534 19.27 -3.31 -5.44
N VAL A 535 19.02 -2.11 -5.96
CA VAL A 535 19.99 -1.35 -6.77
C VAL A 535 21.26 -1.04 -5.97
N ASN A 536 21.13 -0.62 -4.71
CA ASN A 536 22.29 -0.40 -3.84
C ASN A 536 23.12 -1.68 -3.66
N GLY A 537 22.45 -2.82 -3.52
CA GLY A 537 23.13 -4.14 -3.48
C GLY A 537 23.90 -4.42 -4.77
N ILE A 538 23.30 -4.16 -5.94
CA ILE A 538 23.96 -4.34 -7.25
C ILE A 538 25.18 -3.40 -7.40
N ILE A 539 25.05 -2.13 -7.01
CA ILE A 539 26.16 -1.16 -7.06
C ILE A 539 27.36 -1.67 -6.25
N VAL A 540 27.09 -2.18 -5.04
CA VAL A 540 28.14 -2.74 -4.18
C VAL A 540 28.73 -4.04 -4.77
N ALA A 541 27.88 -4.98 -5.18
CA ALA A 541 28.30 -6.27 -5.72
C ALA A 541 29.09 -6.14 -7.04
N SER A 542 28.72 -5.18 -7.87
CA SER A 542 29.37 -4.95 -9.17
C SER A 542 30.66 -4.13 -9.07
N GLY A 543 30.89 -3.44 -7.96
CA GLY A 543 32.02 -2.51 -7.83
C GLY A 543 31.96 -1.33 -8.81
N SER A 544 30.77 -0.97 -9.32
CA SER A 544 30.60 0.04 -10.38
C SER A 544 31.03 1.45 -9.96
N GLY A 545 31.12 1.74 -8.67
CA GLY A 545 31.43 3.07 -8.15
C GLY A 545 30.30 4.09 -8.31
N ALA A 546 29.13 3.68 -8.80
CA ALA A 546 27.97 4.55 -8.95
C ALA A 546 27.44 5.02 -7.58
N PRO A 547 26.83 6.21 -7.48
CA PRO A 547 26.28 6.69 -6.22
C PRO A 547 25.10 5.82 -5.75
N LEU A 548 25.05 5.56 -4.45
CA LEU A 548 23.95 4.80 -3.85
C LEU A 548 22.62 5.58 -3.94
N CYS A 549 21.53 4.84 -4.08
CA CYS A 549 20.18 5.38 -3.98
C CYS A 549 19.92 5.83 -2.54
N LYS A 550 19.27 6.96 -2.38
CA LYS A 550 18.86 7.46 -1.07
C LYS A 550 17.71 6.63 -0.51
N ILE A 551 17.81 6.25 0.76
CA ILE A 551 16.79 5.54 1.52
C ILE A 551 16.34 6.43 2.68
N TRP A 552 15.04 6.69 2.78
CA TRP A 552 14.45 7.47 3.88
C TRP A 552 13.85 6.56 4.93
N LYS A 553 13.89 7.02 6.17
CA LYS A 553 13.17 6.39 7.29
C LYS A 553 11.81 7.04 7.47
N LEU A 554 10.87 6.33 8.08
CA LEU A 554 9.62 6.92 8.54
C LEU A 554 9.92 8.07 9.52
N HIS A 555 9.06 9.09 9.47
CA HIS A 555 9.22 10.24 10.36
C HIS A 555 8.85 9.85 11.80
N GLU A 556 9.72 10.17 12.73
CA GLU A 556 9.44 10.05 14.16
C GLU A 556 9.58 11.44 14.82
N PRO A 557 8.53 11.94 15.52
CA PRO A 557 8.58 13.26 16.14
C PRO A 557 9.75 13.41 17.10
N ASN A 558 10.64 14.37 16.83
CA ASN A 558 11.80 14.62 17.67
C ASN A 558 11.43 14.98 19.11
N VAL A 559 10.26 15.59 19.32
CA VAL A 559 9.73 15.91 20.65
C VAL A 559 9.55 14.67 21.53
N LEU A 560 9.35 13.50 20.96
CA LEU A 560 9.21 12.23 21.68
C LEU A 560 10.52 11.41 21.75
N ALA A 561 11.62 11.91 21.18
CA ALA A 561 12.89 11.17 21.10
C ALA A 561 13.44 10.76 22.48
N VAL A 562 13.31 11.64 23.51
CA VAL A 562 13.74 11.34 24.87
C VAL A 562 12.95 10.18 25.48
N LEU A 563 11.65 10.08 25.17
CA LEU A 563 10.78 9.02 25.66
C LEU A 563 11.17 7.68 25.04
N ARG A 564 11.37 7.65 23.71
CA ARG A 564 11.84 6.46 23.00
C ARG A 564 13.23 6.02 23.44
N TRP A 565 14.16 6.97 23.68
CA TRP A 565 15.49 6.66 24.18
C TRP A 565 15.43 5.99 25.57
N ARG A 566 14.57 6.47 26.47
CA ARG A 566 14.39 5.85 27.78
C ARG A 566 13.79 4.44 27.64
N ASP A 567 12.78 4.27 26.81
CA ASP A 567 12.21 2.94 26.56
C ASP A 567 13.24 1.98 25.98
N ARG A 568 14.11 2.43 25.07
CA ARG A 568 15.23 1.64 24.55
C ARG A 568 16.12 1.11 25.68
N ARG A 569 16.47 1.97 26.65
CA ARG A 569 17.27 1.54 27.80
C ARG A 569 16.54 0.57 28.71
N ARG A 570 15.25 0.73 28.89
CA ARG A 570 14.43 -0.23 29.64
C ARG A 570 14.34 -1.57 28.91
N PHE A 571 14.09 -1.52 27.62
CA PHE A 571 14.01 -2.72 26.78
C PHE A 571 15.32 -3.51 26.77
N ALA A 572 16.46 -2.85 26.67
CA ALA A 572 17.79 -3.50 26.75
C ALA A 572 18.06 -4.20 28.10
N LYS A 573 17.30 -3.84 29.15
CA LYS A 573 17.33 -4.51 30.47
C LYS A 573 16.23 -5.55 30.65
N GLY A 574 15.49 -5.91 29.61
CA GLY A 574 14.35 -6.81 29.69
C GLY A 574 13.11 -6.26 30.41
N LEU A 575 13.08 -4.95 30.66
CA LEU A 575 11.98 -4.33 31.41
C LEU A 575 10.79 -3.99 30.50
N PRO A 576 9.53 -4.11 30.99
CA PRO A 576 8.34 -3.74 30.23
C PRO A 576 8.31 -2.24 29.93
N TRP A 577 7.51 -1.86 28.92
CA TRP A 577 7.18 -0.47 28.67
C TRP A 577 6.42 0.12 29.88
N THR A 578 6.71 1.35 30.22
CA THR A 578 5.94 2.14 31.20
C THR A 578 5.76 3.54 30.65
N ASP A 579 4.71 4.24 31.05
CA ASP A 579 4.59 5.65 30.69
C ASP A 579 5.75 6.43 31.32
N VAL A 580 6.56 6.98 30.44
CA VAL A 580 7.82 7.61 30.83
C VAL A 580 7.62 9.01 31.43
N LEU A 581 6.44 9.59 31.27
CA LEU A 581 6.08 10.86 31.90
C LEU A 581 5.78 10.73 33.41
N ASP A 582 5.57 9.51 33.90
CA ASP A 582 5.42 9.23 35.34
C ASP A 582 6.70 9.51 36.12
N HIS A 583 7.86 9.55 35.46
CA HIS A 583 9.13 9.83 36.11
C HIS A 583 9.48 11.33 36.02
N PRO A 584 9.70 12.06 37.16
CA PRO A 584 9.92 13.51 37.18
C PRO A 584 11.05 13.99 36.28
N PHE A 585 12.19 13.29 36.30
CA PHE A 585 13.35 13.63 35.47
C PHE A 585 13.05 13.52 33.96
N THR A 586 12.34 12.50 33.54
CA THR A 586 11.97 12.31 32.14
C THR A 586 10.96 13.35 31.70
N ARG A 587 10.03 13.71 32.57
CA ARG A 587 9.08 14.82 32.35
C ARG A 587 9.81 16.14 32.15
N LEU A 588 10.80 16.45 32.98
CA LEU A 588 11.61 17.66 32.86
C LEU A 588 12.40 17.69 31.54
N LEU A 589 13.06 16.58 31.17
CA LEU A 589 13.81 16.48 29.92
C LEU A 589 12.88 16.60 28.70
N HIS A 590 11.69 16.01 28.76
CA HIS A 590 10.71 16.13 27.69
C HIS A 590 10.23 17.58 27.54
N GLN A 591 9.92 18.26 28.63
CA GLN A 591 9.55 19.68 28.63
C GLN A 591 10.67 20.56 28.07
N ALA A 592 11.92 20.33 28.49
CA ALA A 592 13.07 21.07 27.99
C ALA A 592 13.31 20.83 26.47
N SER A 593 13.23 19.57 26.00
CA SER A 593 13.37 19.24 24.57
C SER A 593 12.25 19.88 23.76
N TYR A 594 11.03 19.86 24.25
CA TYR A 594 9.87 20.49 23.61
C TYR A 594 10.05 22.00 23.45
N TRP A 595 10.47 22.69 24.56
CA TRP A 595 10.72 24.11 24.55
C TRP A 595 11.86 24.51 23.59
N TRP A 596 12.95 23.73 23.53
CA TRP A 596 14.09 23.95 22.64
C TRP A 596 13.73 23.74 21.16
N LEU A 597 12.98 22.70 20.82
CA LEU A 597 12.52 22.42 19.44
C LEU A 597 11.55 23.48 18.92
N ARG A 598 10.73 24.05 19.80
CA ARG A 598 9.78 25.12 19.45
C ARG A 598 10.45 26.46 19.10
N ARG A 599 11.67 26.68 19.57
CA ARG A 599 12.45 27.91 19.32
C ARG A 599 13.37 27.84 18.11
N ARG A 600 13.56 26.68 17.50
CA ARG A 600 14.30 26.58 16.23
C ARG A 600 13.43 27.13 15.10
N PRO A 601 13.97 28.03 14.24
CA PRO A 601 13.28 28.38 13.01
C PRO A 601 13.05 27.09 12.21
N ARG A 602 11.86 26.92 11.67
CA ARG A 602 11.52 25.81 10.79
C ARG A 602 12.39 25.93 9.52
N PRO A 603 13.05 24.84 9.03
CA PRO A 603 13.82 24.87 7.80
C PRO A 603 12.96 25.15 6.58
#